data_735ff8a32bd73b55b77785057c1ba00c
#
_entry.id   735ff8a32bd73b55b77785057c1ba00c
#
_cell.length_a   1.000
_cell.length_b   1.000
_cell.length_c   1.000
_cell.angle_alpha   90.00
_cell.angle_beta   90.00
_cell.angle_gamma   90.00
#
_symmetry.space_group_name_H-M   'P 1'
#
loop_
_entity.id
_entity.type
_entity.pdbx_description
1 polymer ?
#
loop_
_entity_poly.entity_id
_entity_poly.type
_entity_poly.pdbx_seq_one_letter_code
_entity_poly.pdbx_strand_id
1 'polypeptide(L)'
;MDDLKAYLSECLDCVIADMDLIDKEITLNFTIGKRTLKISEIVCLKAKANYTVFEFVQEKSDAYLIRSSLKNLTNAMKTFDFISISSKETVNLRHIEAVSRYKVILDNGDEIPISQKKYNDVFRAYTLFRGKNA
;
A
#
# COMPACT_ATOMS: atom_id res chain seq x y z
N MET A 1 -12.28 17.09 12.22
CA MET A 1 -11.46 16.06 12.80
C MET A 1 -10.11 16.55 13.26
N ASP A 2 -9.66 17.59 12.69
CA ASP A 2 -8.40 18.17 13.10
C ASP A 2 -8.41 18.61 14.56
N ASP A 3 -9.59 18.96 15.07
CA ASP A 3 -9.71 19.35 16.47
C ASP A 3 -9.33 18.23 17.39
N LEU A 4 -9.77 17.03 17.09
CA LEU A 4 -9.42 15.88 17.91
C LEU A 4 -7.92 15.62 17.83
N LYS A 5 -7.39 15.72 16.64
CA LYS A 5 -5.99 15.50 16.43
C LYS A 5 -5.15 16.55 17.15
N ALA A 6 -5.52 17.81 17.02
CA ALA A 6 -4.83 18.88 17.70
C ALA A 6 -4.93 18.72 19.22
N TYR A 7 -6.08 18.31 19.68
CA TYR A 7 -6.29 18.08 21.08
C TYR A 7 -5.41 16.96 21.61
N LEU A 8 -5.35 15.87 20.88
CA LEU A 8 -4.55 14.73 21.29
C LEU A 8 -3.07 14.94 21.10
N SER A 9 -2.69 15.86 20.24
CA SER A 9 -1.29 16.05 19.93
C SER A 9 -0.47 16.50 21.13
N GLU A 10 -1.09 17.07 22.09
CA GLU A 10 -0.35 17.53 23.27
C GLU A 10 0.08 16.39 24.17
N CYS A 11 -0.61 15.27 24.11
CA CYS A 11 -0.34 14.16 25.02
C CYS A 11 -0.05 12.88 24.27
N LEU A 12 -0.84 12.61 23.24
CA LEU A 12 -0.84 11.32 22.59
C LEU A 12 -0.64 11.42 21.10
N ASP A 13 -0.29 12.60 20.63
CA ASP A 13 -0.26 12.86 19.21
C ASP A 13 0.51 11.82 18.41
N CYS A 14 1.68 11.42 18.88
CA CYS A 14 2.48 10.43 18.14
C CYS A 14 1.73 9.12 17.99
N VAL A 15 1.16 8.65 19.09
CA VAL A 15 0.44 7.36 19.08
C VAL A 15 -0.81 7.46 18.25
N ILE A 16 -1.56 8.52 18.46
CA ILE A 16 -2.83 8.69 17.75
C ILE A 16 -2.60 8.92 16.27
N ALA A 17 -1.59 9.68 15.91
CA ALA A 17 -1.28 9.92 14.51
C ALA A 17 -0.88 8.63 13.80
N ASP A 18 -0.09 7.80 14.48
CA ASP A 18 0.31 6.51 13.92
C ASP A 18 -0.89 5.60 13.74
N MET A 19 -1.78 5.58 14.70
CA MET A 19 -3.00 4.79 14.60
C MET A 19 -3.89 5.27 13.46
N ASP A 20 -4.00 6.59 13.30
CA ASP A 20 -4.77 7.16 12.20
C ASP A 20 -4.21 6.73 10.87
N LEU A 21 -2.89 6.71 10.74
CA LEU A 21 -2.25 6.29 9.50
C LEU A 21 -2.49 4.81 9.22
N ILE A 22 -2.45 3.99 10.26
CA ILE A 22 -2.66 2.56 10.11
C ILE A 22 -4.09 2.25 9.72
N ASP A 23 -5.03 2.96 10.33
CA ASP A 23 -6.45 2.69 10.14
C ASP A 23 -7.12 3.64 9.15
N LYS A 24 -6.33 4.40 8.40
CA LYS A 24 -6.91 5.34 7.47
C LYS A 24 -7.77 4.64 6.43
N GLU A 25 -8.92 5.23 6.17
CA GLU A 25 -9.86 4.70 5.18
C GLU A 25 -9.84 5.56 3.93
N ILE A 26 -10.04 4.91 2.80
CA ILE A 26 -10.22 5.60 1.53
C ILE A 26 -11.46 5.04 0.85
N THR A 27 -12.09 5.88 0.05
CA THR A 27 -13.23 5.46 -0.75
C THR A 27 -12.81 5.47 -2.21
N LEU A 28 -12.99 4.34 -2.88
CA LEU A 28 -12.59 4.17 -4.26
C LEU A 28 -13.76 3.72 -5.11
N ASN A 29 -13.74 4.13 -6.36
CA ASN A 29 -14.76 3.73 -7.33
C ASN A 29 -14.26 2.56 -8.15
N PHE A 30 -14.64 1.37 -7.73
CA PHE A 30 -14.33 0.16 -8.48
C PHE A 30 -15.41 -0.07 -9.55
N THR A 31 -15.12 -0.96 -10.50
CA THR A 31 -16.09 -1.32 -11.51
C THR A 31 -17.36 -1.92 -10.92
N ILE A 32 -17.24 -2.54 -9.74
CA ILE A 32 -18.40 -3.12 -9.05
C ILE A 32 -19.12 -2.09 -8.16
N GLY A 33 -18.62 -0.87 -8.10
CA GLY A 33 -19.24 0.20 -7.32
C GLY A 33 -18.28 0.82 -6.32
N LYS A 34 -18.79 1.80 -5.60
CA LYS A 34 -18.00 2.53 -4.62
C LYS A 34 -17.80 1.69 -3.37
N ARG A 35 -16.57 1.67 -2.86
CA ARG A 35 -16.24 0.92 -1.64
C ARG A 35 -15.31 1.76 -0.78
N THR A 36 -15.52 1.70 0.51
CA THR A 36 -14.62 2.32 1.51
C THR A 36 -13.78 1.22 2.13
N LEU A 37 -12.47 1.42 2.12
CA LEU A 37 -11.51 0.41 2.54
C LEU A 37 -10.51 1.01 3.51
N LYS A 38 -9.94 0.18 4.36
CA LYS A 38 -8.81 0.58 5.17
C LYS A 38 -7.54 0.36 4.36
N ILE A 39 -6.62 1.30 4.47
CA ILE A 39 -5.35 1.20 3.76
C ILE A 39 -4.62 -0.10 4.13
N SER A 40 -4.68 -0.48 5.40
CA SER A 40 -4.02 -1.70 5.87
C SER A 40 -4.58 -2.98 5.27
N GLU A 41 -5.77 -2.93 4.70
CA GLU A 41 -6.38 -4.10 4.07
C GLU A 41 -5.89 -4.35 2.66
N ILE A 42 -5.26 -3.38 2.04
CA ILE A 42 -4.78 -3.48 0.66
C ILE A 42 -3.36 -4.02 0.67
N VAL A 43 -3.16 -5.17 0.05
CA VAL A 43 -1.83 -5.80 -0.02
C VAL A 43 -1.03 -5.27 -1.19
N CYS A 44 -1.62 -5.29 -2.37
CA CYS A 44 -0.92 -4.82 -3.55
C CYS A 44 -1.89 -4.43 -4.65
N LEU A 45 -1.33 -3.74 -5.66
CA LEU A 45 -2.03 -3.34 -6.87
C LEU A 45 -1.31 -3.97 -8.04
N LYS A 46 -2.06 -4.52 -8.99
CA LYS A 46 -1.48 -5.16 -10.17
C LYS A 46 -2.13 -4.62 -11.44
N ALA A 47 -1.31 -4.39 -12.45
CA ALA A 47 -1.80 -3.98 -13.75
C ALA A 47 -2.48 -5.14 -14.46
N LYS A 48 -3.64 -4.88 -15.06
CA LYS A 48 -4.36 -5.88 -15.82
C LYS A 48 -5.05 -5.19 -16.98
N ALA A 49 -4.41 -5.21 -18.15
CA ALA A 49 -4.87 -4.48 -19.34
C ALA A 49 -5.03 -3.00 -19.01
N ASN A 50 -6.21 -2.44 -19.19
CA ASN A 50 -6.46 -1.02 -18.92
C ASN A 50 -6.94 -0.75 -17.50
N TYR A 51 -6.86 -1.77 -16.64
CA TYR A 51 -7.34 -1.69 -15.27
C TYR A 51 -6.24 -1.96 -14.30
N THR A 52 -6.48 -1.60 -13.05
CA THR A 52 -5.63 -1.98 -11.93
C THR A 52 -6.46 -2.82 -10.98
N VAL A 53 -5.92 -3.98 -10.60
CA VAL A 53 -6.55 -4.89 -9.64
C VAL A 53 -6.01 -4.58 -8.26
N PHE A 54 -6.91 -4.47 -7.29
CA PHE A 54 -6.54 -4.31 -5.89
C PHE A 54 -6.68 -5.67 -5.20
N GLU A 55 -5.62 -6.12 -4.56
CA GLU A 55 -5.64 -7.36 -3.77
C GLU A 55 -5.69 -7.03 -2.29
N PHE A 56 -6.56 -7.74 -1.58
CA PHE A 56 -6.79 -7.51 -0.15
C PHE A 56 -6.31 -8.67 0.68
N VAL A 57 -6.10 -8.40 1.97
CA VAL A 57 -5.63 -9.41 2.92
C VAL A 57 -6.55 -10.62 2.96
N GLN A 58 -7.86 -10.37 2.93
CA GLN A 58 -8.84 -11.41 3.16
C GLN A 58 -9.38 -12.07 1.92
N GLU A 59 -9.13 -11.51 0.75
CA GLU A 59 -9.60 -12.18 -0.45
C GLU A 59 -8.76 -11.79 -1.65
N LYS A 60 -8.45 -12.80 -2.45
CA LYS A 60 -7.79 -12.62 -3.72
C LYS A 60 -8.84 -12.76 -4.79
N SER A 61 -9.35 -11.64 -5.24
CA SER A 61 -10.41 -11.60 -6.23
C SER A 61 -10.07 -10.56 -7.27
N ASP A 62 -10.38 -10.85 -8.52
CA ASP A 62 -10.23 -9.88 -9.60
C ASP A 62 -11.41 -8.92 -9.65
N ALA A 63 -12.28 -8.93 -8.66
CA ALA A 63 -13.47 -8.08 -8.67
C ALA A 63 -13.16 -6.61 -8.41
N TYR A 64 -12.08 -6.32 -7.70
CA TYR A 64 -11.78 -4.95 -7.29
C TYR A 64 -10.88 -4.27 -8.31
N LEU A 65 -11.50 -3.84 -9.41
CA LEU A 65 -10.81 -3.22 -10.53
C LEU A 65 -11.14 -1.75 -10.62
N ILE A 66 -10.12 -0.93 -10.91
CA ILE A 66 -10.32 0.48 -11.23
C ILE A 66 -9.77 0.69 -12.64
N ARG A 67 -10.54 1.37 -13.47
CA ARG A 67 -10.12 1.66 -14.83
C ARG A 67 -9.17 2.86 -14.82
N SER A 68 -7.94 2.59 -14.47
CA SER A 68 -6.89 3.59 -14.44
C SER A 68 -5.56 2.86 -14.54
N SER A 69 -4.54 3.55 -15.00
CA SER A 69 -3.23 2.93 -15.10
C SER A 69 -2.64 2.71 -13.71
N LEU A 70 -1.83 1.67 -13.60
CA LEU A 70 -1.13 1.40 -12.35
C LEU A 70 -0.26 2.58 -11.95
N LYS A 71 0.38 3.23 -12.93
CA LYS A 71 1.23 4.39 -12.66
C LYS A 71 0.46 5.51 -11.98
N ASN A 72 -0.72 5.83 -12.50
CA ASN A 72 -1.55 6.88 -11.91
C ASN A 72 -1.98 6.53 -10.49
N LEU A 73 -2.40 5.29 -10.29
CA LEU A 73 -2.83 4.86 -8.96
C LEU A 73 -1.67 4.77 -8.00
N THR A 74 -0.50 4.34 -8.46
CA THR A 74 0.69 4.31 -7.63
C THR A 74 1.05 5.72 -7.15
N ASN A 75 0.97 6.70 -8.04
CA ASN A 75 1.25 8.07 -7.65
C ASN A 75 0.26 8.56 -6.60
N ALA A 76 -1.01 8.22 -6.76
CA ALA A 76 -2.04 8.60 -5.80
C ALA A 76 -1.85 7.93 -4.45
N MET A 77 -1.31 6.71 -4.45
CA MET A 77 -1.17 5.91 -3.23
C MET A 77 0.18 6.09 -2.54
N LYS A 78 1.06 6.89 -3.09
CA LYS A 78 2.39 7.10 -2.49
C LYS A 78 2.33 7.61 -1.07
N THR A 79 1.40 8.49 -0.78
CA THR A 79 1.27 9.06 0.56
C THR A 79 0.88 8.01 1.60
N PHE A 80 0.41 6.85 1.15
CA PHE A 80 0.00 5.76 2.04
C PHE A 80 1.04 4.66 2.11
N ASP A 81 2.28 4.95 1.70
CA ASP A 81 3.40 4.01 1.77
C ASP A 81 3.23 2.80 0.87
N PHE A 82 2.81 3.06 -0.35
CA PHE A 82 2.84 2.08 -1.41
C PHE A 82 4.05 2.34 -2.30
N ILE A 83 4.66 1.28 -2.79
CA ILE A 83 5.85 1.41 -3.64
C ILE A 83 5.74 0.52 -4.87
N SER A 84 6.14 1.06 -6.01
CA SER A 84 6.22 0.31 -7.24
C SER A 84 7.42 -0.64 -7.20
N ILE A 85 7.19 -1.92 -7.47
CA ILE A 85 8.28 -2.90 -7.53
C ILE A 85 8.58 -3.36 -8.94
N SER A 86 7.68 -3.09 -9.86
CA SER A 86 7.89 -3.34 -11.28
C SER A 86 6.90 -2.49 -12.06
N SER A 87 6.95 -2.56 -13.38
CA SER A 87 6.00 -1.83 -14.22
C SER A 87 4.58 -2.34 -14.06
N LYS A 88 4.40 -3.50 -13.45
CA LYS A 88 3.09 -4.15 -13.34
C LYS A 88 2.60 -4.33 -11.93
N GLU A 89 3.39 -4.00 -10.93
CA GLU A 89 3.02 -4.29 -9.56
C GLU A 89 3.48 -3.21 -8.60
N THR A 90 2.58 -2.86 -7.68
CA THR A 90 2.84 -1.91 -6.59
C THR A 90 2.39 -2.59 -5.31
N VAL A 91 3.19 -2.50 -4.27
CA VAL A 91 2.86 -3.17 -3.00
C VAL A 91 2.75 -2.16 -1.87
N ASN A 92 1.99 -2.56 -0.88
CA ASN A 92 1.87 -1.82 0.38
C ASN A 92 3.05 -2.21 1.27
N LEU A 93 3.86 -1.23 1.65
CA LEU A 93 5.05 -1.51 2.46
C LEU A 93 4.72 -2.23 3.77
N ARG A 94 3.53 -2.01 4.32
CA ARG A 94 3.10 -2.66 5.56
C ARG A 94 3.05 -4.17 5.45
N HIS A 95 2.82 -4.68 4.26
CA HIS A 95 2.65 -6.12 4.04
C HIS A 95 3.91 -6.80 3.53
N ILE A 96 5.02 -6.08 3.44
CA ILE A 96 6.28 -6.69 3.07
C ILE A 96 6.89 -7.32 4.30
N GLU A 97 7.10 -8.63 4.24
CA GLU A 97 7.76 -9.35 5.30
C GLU A 97 9.27 -9.32 5.14
N ALA A 98 9.73 -9.42 3.90
CA ALA A 98 11.15 -9.41 3.61
C ALA A 98 11.41 -8.97 2.19
N VAL A 99 12.58 -8.39 1.97
CA VAL A 99 13.07 -8.04 0.64
C VAL A 99 14.38 -8.78 0.42
N SER A 100 14.44 -9.58 -0.63
CA SER A 100 15.69 -10.23 -1.03
C SER A 100 15.97 -9.90 -2.48
N ARG A 101 17.08 -10.35 -2.99
CA ARG A 101 17.43 -10.13 -4.39
C ARG A 101 16.70 -11.17 -5.23
N TYR A 102 15.99 -10.75 -6.00
CA TYR A 102 15.26 -9.65 -6.55
C TYR A 102 13.79 -9.95 -6.39
N LYS A 103 13.34 -10.01 -5.16
CA LYS A 103 11.94 -10.31 -4.89
C LYS A 103 11.50 -9.74 -3.56
N VAL A 104 10.21 -9.50 -3.46
CA VAL A 104 9.55 -9.08 -2.24
C VAL A 104 8.75 -10.28 -1.74
N ILE A 105 8.86 -10.55 -0.45
CA ILE A 105 8.07 -11.59 0.20
C ILE A 105 7.01 -10.87 1.03
N LEU A 106 5.76 -11.15 0.72
CA LEU A 106 4.64 -10.54 1.42
C LEU A 106 4.22 -11.41 2.61
N ASP A 107 3.55 -10.80 3.56
CA ASP A 107 3.14 -11.50 4.78
C ASP A 107 2.07 -12.57 4.54
N ASN A 108 1.46 -12.60 3.35
CA ASN A 108 0.55 -13.67 2.99
C ASN A 108 1.27 -14.85 2.30
N GLY A 109 2.59 -14.78 2.21
CA GLY A 109 3.40 -15.83 1.60
C GLY A 109 3.71 -15.64 0.13
N ASP A 110 3.09 -14.67 -0.52
CA ASP A 110 3.36 -14.42 -1.93
C ASP A 110 4.77 -13.86 -2.12
N GLU A 111 5.43 -14.30 -3.19
CA GLU A 111 6.73 -13.77 -3.59
C GLU A 111 6.57 -13.08 -4.92
N ILE A 112 6.97 -11.82 -4.98
CA ILE A 112 6.80 -11.03 -6.20
C ILE A 112 8.16 -10.53 -6.67
N PRO A 113 8.53 -10.80 -7.93
CA PRO A 113 9.82 -10.34 -8.44
C PRO A 113 9.93 -8.82 -8.46
N ILE A 114 11.12 -8.32 -8.15
CA ILE A 114 11.43 -6.90 -8.26
C ILE A 114 12.32 -6.71 -9.49
N SER A 115 12.04 -5.70 -10.29
CA SER A 115 12.94 -5.38 -11.39
C SER A 115 14.29 -4.90 -10.83
N GLN A 116 15.37 -5.21 -11.53
CA GLN A 116 16.70 -4.81 -11.07
C GLN A 116 16.82 -3.31 -10.91
N LYS A 117 16.17 -2.56 -11.78
CA LYS A 117 16.19 -1.10 -11.70
C LYS A 117 15.58 -0.56 -10.43
N LYS A 118 14.62 -1.28 -9.88
CA LYS A 118 13.88 -0.82 -8.72
C LYS A 118 14.35 -1.43 -7.41
N TYR A 119 15.23 -2.41 -7.47
CA TYR A 119 15.63 -3.11 -6.26
C TYR A 119 16.16 -2.18 -5.17
N ASN A 120 17.07 -1.29 -5.53
CA ASN A 120 17.65 -0.38 -4.54
C ASN A 120 16.61 0.56 -3.95
N ASP A 121 15.70 1.06 -4.79
CA ASP A 121 14.65 1.95 -4.33
C ASP A 121 13.69 1.22 -3.38
N VAL A 122 13.33 -0.01 -3.73
CA VAL A 122 12.43 -0.81 -2.91
C VAL A 122 13.08 -1.14 -1.58
N PHE A 123 14.33 -1.58 -1.61
CA PHE A 123 15.05 -1.93 -0.40
C PHE A 123 15.18 -0.72 0.52
N ARG A 124 15.51 0.44 -0.04
CA ARG A 124 15.62 1.67 0.75
C ARG A 124 14.27 2.05 1.36
N ALA A 125 13.22 2.03 0.56
CA ALA A 125 11.89 2.37 1.04
C ALA A 125 11.44 1.43 2.15
N TYR A 126 11.69 0.15 1.98
CA TYR A 126 11.34 -0.84 2.97
C TYR A 126 12.11 -0.61 4.27
N THR A 127 13.41 -0.37 4.16
CA THR A 127 14.24 -0.13 5.33
C THR A 127 13.80 1.12 6.08
N LEU A 128 13.50 2.19 5.36
CA LEU A 128 13.02 3.43 5.98
C LEU A 128 11.67 3.24 6.64
N PHE A 129 10.79 2.50 5.99
CA PHE A 129 9.48 2.24 6.54
C PHE A 129 9.59 1.42 7.83
N ARG A 130 10.43 0.38 7.83
CA ARG A 130 10.65 -0.44 9.02
C ARG A 130 11.23 0.37 10.16
N GLY A 131 12.20 1.23 9.87
CA GLY A 131 12.80 2.08 10.88
C GLY A 131 11.80 3.07 11.47
N LYS A 132 10.95 3.61 10.63
CA LYS A 132 9.94 4.58 11.05
C LYS A 132 8.85 3.95 11.90
N ASN A 133 8.57 2.67 11.69
CA ASN A 133 7.47 1.97 12.36
C ASN A 133 7.94 0.87 13.31
N ALA A 134 9.20 0.87 13.62
CA ALA A 134 9.76 -0.15 14.52
C ALA A 134 9.51 0.19 16.00
#